data_5240010823a80e8d20153cdaa2e4c041
#
_entry.id   5240010823a80e8d20153cdaa2e4c041
#
_cell.length_a   1.000
_cell.length_b   1.000
_cell.length_c   1.000
_cell.angle_alpha   90.00
_cell.angle_beta   90.00
_cell.angle_gamma   90.00
#
_symmetry.space_group_name_H-M   'P 1'
#
loop_
_entity.id
_entity.type
_entity.pdbx_description
1 polymer ?
#
loop_
_entity_poly.entity_id
_entity_poly.type
_entity_poly.pdbx_seq_one_letter_code
_entity_poly.pdbx_strand_id
1 'polypeptide(L)'
;MSDDLSYELLGFDNVVLPVGDLGEAVGFYERAGFAVAFHFDEAGIALLRVGGETPGILLRHEDGMGHRPPPWPSPRVWLEVPDARMAARRLAEAGIAPLDAPFSVATGWTVEVADPWGNVVGFTDYTKRPELGRRP
;
A
#
# COMPACT_ATOMS: atom_id res chain seq x y z
N MET A 1 9.74 37.48 -9.87
CA MET A 1 9.43 36.90 -9.65
C MET A 1 8.51 36.42 -9.01
N SER A 2 8.03 35.93 -9.10
CA SER A 2 7.00 35.67 -8.54
C SER A 2 7.05 34.90 -7.43
N ASP A 3 7.55 35.34 -6.53
CA ASP A 3 7.62 34.71 -5.31
C ASP A 3 6.31 34.53 -4.65
N ASP A 4 5.35 35.31 -5.07
CA ASP A 4 4.01 35.21 -4.49
C ASP A 4 3.37 33.88 -4.72
N LEU A 5 3.82 33.17 -5.75
CA LEU A 5 3.30 31.84 -6.06
C LEU A 5 4.15 30.75 -5.46
N SER A 6 5.19 31.14 -4.73
CA SER A 6 6.07 30.15 -4.14
C SER A 6 5.43 29.48 -2.94
N TYR A 7 5.70 28.23 -2.82
CA TYR A 7 5.33 27.46 -1.64
C TYR A 7 6.35 26.35 -1.46
N GLU A 8 6.46 25.88 -0.25
CA GLU A 8 7.43 24.85 0.08
C GLU A 8 6.76 23.49 0.13
N LEU A 9 7.30 22.53 -0.58
CA LEU A 9 6.81 21.14 -0.49
C LEU A 9 7.51 20.51 0.70
N LEU A 10 6.78 20.23 1.74
CA LEU A 10 7.35 19.69 2.98
C LEU A 10 7.56 18.19 2.91
N GLY A 11 6.78 17.49 2.07
CA GLY A 11 6.89 16.05 1.93
C GLY A 11 5.54 15.48 1.49
N PHE A 12 5.49 14.15 1.43
CA PHE A 12 4.21 13.48 1.17
C PHE A 12 3.36 13.50 2.43
N ASP A 13 2.06 13.67 2.26
CA ASP A 13 1.12 13.50 3.36
C ASP A 13 0.70 12.03 3.40
N ASN A 14 -0.41 11.67 2.79
CA ASN A 14 -0.83 10.28 2.72
C ASN A 14 -1.02 9.87 1.27
N VAL A 15 -0.83 8.59 0.98
CA VAL A 15 -1.31 8.02 -0.26
C VAL A 15 -2.78 7.67 -0.05
N VAL A 16 -3.66 8.15 -0.91
CA VAL A 16 -5.10 7.93 -0.78
C VAL A 16 -5.52 6.86 -1.77
N LEU A 17 -6.12 5.78 -1.26
CA LEU A 17 -6.65 4.70 -2.09
C LEU A 17 -8.17 4.68 -1.96
N PRO A 18 -8.90 4.80 -3.07
CA PRO A 18 -10.37 4.75 -3.03
C PRO A 18 -10.84 3.30 -2.87
N VAL A 19 -11.84 3.10 -2.03
CA VAL A 19 -12.41 1.78 -1.78
C VAL A 19 -13.94 1.91 -1.72
N GLY A 20 -14.65 0.85 -2.05
CA GLY A 20 -16.10 0.88 -2.09
C GLY A 20 -16.78 0.51 -0.78
N ASP A 21 -16.04 -0.12 0.14
CA ASP A 21 -16.58 -0.52 1.44
C ASP A 21 -15.42 -0.45 2.44
N LEU A 22 -15.54 0.46 3.38
CA LEU A 22 -14.43 0.74 4.29
C LEU A 22 -14.14 -0.44 5.21
N GLY A 23 -15.18 -1.09 5.76
CA GLY A 23 -14.99 -2.24 6.63
C GLY A 23 -14.33 -3.41 5.92
N GLU A 24 -14.77 -3.69 4.69
CA GLU A 24 -14.16 -4.75 3.87
C GLU A 24 -12.71 -4.41 3.57
N ALA A 25 -12.42 -3.16 3.25
CA ALA A 25 -11.07 -2.71 2.95
C ALA A 25 -10.15 -2.86 4.15
N VAL A 26 -10.59 -2.42 5.32
CA VAL A 26 -9.81 -2.55 6.54
C VAL A 26 -9.51 -4.03 6.81
N GLY A 27 -10.50 -4.90 6.67
CA GLY A 27 -10.30 -6.34 6.86
C GLY A 27 -9.25 -6.90 5.89
N PHE A 28 -9.31 -6.50 4.63
CA PHE A 28 -8.33 -6.94 3.63
C PHE A 28 -6.92 -6.53 4.04
N TYR A 29 -6.73 -5.24 4.37
CA TYR A 29 -5.39 -4.75 4.67
C TYR A 29 -4.86 -5.27 6.00
N GLU A 30 -5.73 -5.52 6.97
CA GLU A 30 -5.29 -6.19 8.20
C GLU A 30 -4.77 -7.60 7.92
N ARG A 31 -5.47 -8.36 7.05
CA ARG A 31 -4.99 -9.68 6.66
C ARG A 31 -3.67 -9.59 5.89
N ALA A 32 -3.46 -8.49 5.16
CA ALA A 32 -2.21 -8.25 4.44
C ALA A 32 -1.08 -7.80 5.36
N GLY A 33 -1.36 -7.63 6.66
CA GLY A 33 -0.32 -7.31 7.63
C GLY A 33 -0.23 -5.84 8.04
N PHE A 34 -1.18 -5.02 7.62
CA PHE A 34 -1.16 -3.60 7.98
C PHE A 34 -1.82 -3.38 9.34
N ALA A 35 -1.26 -2.45 10.11
CA ALA A 35 -1.87 -1.98 11.34
C ALA A 35 -2.72 -0.75 11.03
N VAL A 36 -3.90 -0.66 11.63
CA VAL A 36 -4.83 0.44 11.42
C VAL A 36 -4.57 1.49 12.49
N ALA A 37 -4.28 2.73 12.07
CA ALA A 37 -4.09 3.83 13.00
C ALA A 37 -5.41 4.42 13.46
N PHE A 38 -6.37 4.55 12.54
CA PHE A 38 -7.73 4.94 12.90
C PHE A 38 -8.70 4.49 11.82
N HIS A 39 -9.98 4.42 12.18
CA HIS A 39 -11.04 3.99 11.30
C HIS A 39 -12.30 4.76 11.70
N PHE A 40 -12.72 5.69 10.87
CA PHE A 40 -13.89 6.55 11.14
C PHE A 40 -14.92 6.34 10.03
N ASP A 41 -15.90 5.47 10.30
CA ASP A 41 -16.94 5.15 9.32
C ASP A 41 -17.73 6.40 8.89
N GLU A 42 -18.05 7.29 9.83
CA GLU A 42 -18.83 8.47 9.51
C GLU A 42 -18.09 9.42 8.58
N ALA A 43 -16.77 9.49 8.73
CA ALA A 43 -15.95 10.32 7.84
C ALA A 43 -15.55 9.58 6.58
N GLY A 44 -15.78 8.27 6.52
CA GLY A 44 -15.45 7.46 5.34
C GLY A 44 -13.95 7.28 5.14
N ILE A 45 -13.17 7.27 6.21
CA ILE A 45 -11.71 7.16 6.12
C ILE A 45 -11.15 6.17 7.13
N ALA A 46 -10.06 5.53 6.76
CA ALA A 46 -9.24 4.73 7.67
C ALA A 46 -7.78 4.90 7.29
N LEU A 47 -6.92 5.04 8.27
CA LEU A 47 -5.49 5.21 8.01
C LEU A 47 -4.74 3.94 8.37
N LEU A 48 -3.96 3.46 7.41
CA LEU A 48 -3.07 2.31 7.61
C LEU A 48 -1.67 2.83 7.91
N ARG A 49 -1.03 2.26 8.91
CA ARG A 49 0.35 2.62 9.24
C ARG A 49 1.30 1.93 8.28
N VAL A 50 2.36 2.65 7.94
CA VAL A 50 3.46 2.09 7.15
C VAL A 50 4.72 2.27 8.01
N GLY A 51 5.11 1.20 8.68
CA GLY A 51 6.20 1.27 9.63
C GLY A 51 5.90 2.24 10.77
N GLY A 52 6.89 2.97 11.23
CA GLY A 52 6.72 4.02 12.21
C GLY A 52 6.70 5.41 11.61
N GLU A 53 6.59 5.50 10.29
CA GLU A 53 6.72 6.75 9.58
C GLU A 53 5.39 7.29 9.09
N THR A 54 5.34 8.58 8.87
CA THR A 54 4.32 9.22 8.06
C THR A 54 5.00 9.61 6.75
N PRO A 55 4.35 9.51 5.60
CA PRO A 55 2.93 9.26 5.40
C PRO A 55 2.52 7.80 5.56
N GLY A 56 1.22 7.58 5.69
CA GLY A 56 0.62 6.26 5.63
C GLY A 56 -0.25 6.12 4.39
N ILE A 57 -1.10 5.11 4.40
CA ILE A 57 -2.08 4.89 3.33
C ILE A 57 -3.46 5.21 3.90
N LEU A 58 -4.13 6.19 3.29
CA LEU A 58 -5.48 6.56 3.69
C LEU A 58 -6.48 5.87 2.78
N LEU A 59 -7.28 5.00 3.35
CA LEU A 59 -8.40 4.38 2.64
C LEU A 59 -9.57 5.35 2.72
N ARG A 60 -10.16 5.66 1.57
CA ARG A 60 -11.24 6.62 1.50
C ARG A 60 -12.43 6.01 0.78
N HIS A 61 -13.59 6.04 1.44
CA HIS A 61 -14.79 5.48 0.87
C HIS A 61 -15.28 6.31 -0.32
N GLU A 62 -15.56 5.62 -1.43
CA GLU A 62 -16.15 6.23 -2.61
C GLU A 62 -17.47 5.51 -2.92
N ASP A 63 -18.57 6.29 -2.95
CA ASP A 63 -19.88 5.74 -3.22
C ASP A 63 -19.95 5.09 -4.60
N GLY A 64 -20.62 3.95 -4.67
CA GLY A 64 -20.84 3.28 -5.95
C GLY A 64 -19.65 2.56 -6.52
N MET A 65 -18.54 2.50 -5.79
CA MET A 65 -17.35 1.81 -6.27
C MET A 65 -17.43 0.33 -5.99
N GLY A 66 -17.71 -0.46 -7.03
CA GLY A 66 -17.75 -1.91 -6.91
C GLY A 66 -16.39 -2.55 -7.04
N HIS A 67 -16.35 -3.86 -6.80
CA HIS A 67 -15.13 -4.63 -7.00
C HIS A 67 -14.70 -4.59 -8.47
N ARG A 68 -13.38 -4.65 -8.70
CA ARG A 68 -12.81 -4.63 -10.05
C ARG A 68 -11.74 -5.69 -10.17
N PRO A 69 -11.63 -6.35 -11.34
CA PRO A 69 -10.52 -7.27 -11.53
C PRO A 69 -9.19 -6.51 -11.62
N PRO A 70 -8.13 -7.04 -11.02
CA PRO A 70 -6.81 -6.45 -11.13
C PRO A 70 -6.15 -6.84 -12.46
N PRO A 71 -5.13 -6.09 -12.91
CA PRO A 71 -4.74 -4.81 -12.34
C PRO A 71 -5.60 -3.68 -12.91
N TRP A 72 -5.94 -2.72 -12.09
CA TRP A 72 -6.61 -1.51 -12.56
C TRP A 72 -5.53 -0.49 -12.92
N PRO A 73 -5.66 0.23 -14.06
CA PRO A 73 -4.64 1.21 -14.44
C PRO A 73 -4.65 2.39 -13.46
N SER A 74 -3.71 2.39 -12.55
CA SER A 74 -3.58 3.42 -11.53
C SER A 74 -2.17 3.37 -10.98
N PRO A 75 -1.73 4.40 -10.27
CA PRO A 75 -0.46 4.34 -9.58
C PRO A 75 -0.43 3.18 -8.59
N ARG A 76 0.74 2.61 -8.39
CA ARG A 76 0.95 1.53 -7.44
C ARG A 76 1.71 2.06 -6.25
N VAL A 77 1.47 1.46 -5.10
CA VAL A 77 2.19 1.80 -3.88
C VAL A 77 3.11 0.63 -3.57
N TRP A 78 4.41 0.88 -3.54
CA TRP A 78 5.39 -0.15 -3.16
C TRP A 78 5.93 0.20 -1.78
N LEU A 79 5.93 -0.79 -0.89
CA LEU A 79 6.38 -0.66 0.48
C LEU A 79 7.58 -1.55 0.69
N GLU A 80 8.55 -1.06 1.45
CA GLU A 80 9.73 -1.85 1.75
C GLU A 80 9.43 -2.88 2.83
N VAL A 81 9.84 -4.11 2.59
CA VAL A 81 9.79 -5.22 3.54
C VAL A 81 11.17 -5.86 3.60
N PRO A 82 11.48 -6.60 4.68
CA PRO A 82 12.77 -7.27 4.76
C PRO A 82 12.98 -8.35 3.68
N ASP A 83 11.90 -9.05 3.30
CA ASP A 83 12.01 -10.17 2.37
C ASP A 83 10.68 -10.31 1.63
N ALA A 84 10.66 -9.92 0.35
CA ALA A 84 9.43 -9.95 -0.44
C ALA A 84 8.94 -11.36 -0.72
N ARG A 85 9.84 -12.32 -0.86
CA ARG A 85 9.44 -13.71 -1.09
C ARG A 85 8.78 -14.32 0.15
N MET A 86 9.26 -13.93 1.33
CA MET A 86 8.60 -14.32 2.58
C MET A 86 7.23 -13.66 2.67
N ALA A 87 7.13 -12.37 2.30
CA ALA A 87 5.86 -11.67 2.30
C ALA A 87 4.85 -12.37 1.40
N ALA A 88 5.28 -12.83 0.22
CA ALA A 88 4.40 -13.56 -0.70
C ALA A 88 3.81 -14.81 -0.04
N ARG A 89 4.63 -15.56 0.69
CA ARG A 89 4.14 -16.76 1.39
C ARG A 89 3.14 -16.41 2.48
N ARG A 90 3.42 -15.36 3.25
CA ARG A 90 2.53 -14.92 4.31
C ARG A 90 1.19 -14.42 3.77
N LEU A 91 1.22 -13.70 2.67
CA LEU A 91 -0.01 -13.23 2.02
C LEU A 91 -0.86 -14.41 1.56
N ALA A 92 -0.23 -15.40 0.93
CA ALA A 92 -0.96 -16.58 0.47
C ALA A 92 -1.59 -17.34 1.66
N GLU A 93 -0.86 -17.46 2.77
CA GLU A 93 -1.39 -18.09 3.98
C GLU A 93 -2.58 -17.32 4.55
N ALA A 94 -2.59 -16.00 4.35
CA ALA A 94 -3.69 -15.16 4.81
C ALA A 94 -4.86 -15.11 3.82
N GLY A 95 -4.79 -15.90 2.74
CA GLY A 95 -5.86 -15.97 1.75
C GLY A 95 -5.81 -14.86 0.70
N ILE A 96 -4.68 -14.18 0.59
CA ILE A 96 -4.50 -13.12 -0.40
C ILE A 96 -3.53 -13.63 -1.46
N ALA A 97 -4.04 -13.92 -2.65
CA ALA A 97 -3.22 -14.43 -3.74
C ALA A 97 -2.47 -13.26 -4.39
N PRO A 98 -1.13 -13.33 -4.46
CA PRO A 98 -0.39 -12.33 -5.21
C PRO A 98 -0.81 -12.32 -6.69
N LEU A 99 -0.65 -11.18 -7.35
CA LEU A 99 -0.98 -11.04 -8.76
C LEU A 99 -0.11 -11.97 -9.62
N ASP A 100 1.13 -12.19 -9.18
CA ASP A 100 2.06 -13.04 -9.88
C ASP A 100 3.10 -13.51 -8.89
N ALA A 101 3.96 -14.44 -9.30
CA ALA A 101 5.10 -14.84 -8.47
C ALA A 101 6.01 -13.65 -8.20
N PRO A 102 6.75 -13.65 -7.08
CA PRO A 102 7.71 -12.58 -6.83
C PRO A 102 8.67 -12.43 -8.01
N PHE A 103 8.95 -11.19 -8.37
CA PHE A 103 9.81 -10.91 -9.51
C PHE A 103 11.05 -10.13 -9.08
N SER A 104 12.11 -10.32 -9.86
CA SER A 104 13.40 -9.71 -9.59
C SER A 104 13.40 -8.26 -10.04
N VAL A 105 13.92 -7.38 -9.20
CA VAL A 105 14.18 -5.98 -9.54
C VAL A 105 15.64 -5.67 -9.22
N ALA A 106 16.11 -4.50 -9.62
CA ALA A 106 17.53 -4.15 -9.46
C ALA A 106 18.01 -4.23 -8.01
N THR A 107 17.14 -3.90 -7.06
CA THR A 107 17.50 -3.81 -5.65
C THR A 107 17.14 -5.05 -4.84
N GLY A 108 16.33 -5.94 -5.39
CA GLY A 108 15.90 -7.14 -4.67
C GLY A 108 14.76 -7.86 -5.36
N TRP A 109 13.69 -8.10 -4.61
CA TRP A 109 12.50 -8.80 -5.10
C TRP A 109 11.26 -8.00 -4.75
N THR A 110 10.21 -8.19 -5.54
CA THR A 110 8.94 -7.51 -5.32
C THR A 110 7.80 -8.50 -5.55
N VAL A 111 6.75 -8.39 -4.74
CA VAL A 111 5.49 -9.10 -4.94
C VAL A 111 4.37 -8.08 -4.84
N GLU A 112 3.35 -8.23 -5.69
CA GLU A 112 2.22 -7.29 -5.71
C GLU A 112 0.92 -8.02 -5.44
N VAL A 113 0.00 -7.33 -4.75
CA VAL A 113 -1.36 -7.80 -4.51
C VAL A 113 -2.32 -6.70 -4.93
N ALA A 114 -3.55 -7.08 -5.24
CA ALA A 114 -4.60 -6.11 -5.53
C ALA A 114 -5.69 -6.24 -4.48
N ASP A 115 -6.22 -5.11 -4.03
CA ASP A 115 -7.39 -5.14 -3.17
C ASP A 115 -8.65 -5.38 -4.01
N PRO A 116 -9.83 -5.58 -3.39
CA PRO A 116 -11.03 -5.88 -4.15
C PRO A 116 -11.44 -4.80 -5.16
N TRP A 117 -10.93 -3.59 -5.03
CA TRP A 117 -11.25 -2.48 -5.94
C TRP A 117 -10.18 -2.24 -6.97
N GLY A 118 -9.19 -3.14 -7.05
CA GLY A 118 -8.16 -3.07 -8.07
C GLY A 118 -6.97 -2.19 -7.72
N ASN A 119 -6.90 -1.67 -6.50
CA ASN A 119 -5.71 -0.94 -6.06
C ASN A 119 -4.57 -1.93 -5.88
N VAL A 120 -3.41 -1.63 -6.43
CA VAL A 120 -2.25 -2.52 -6.37
C VAL A 120 -1.26 -1.99 -5.36
N VAL A 121 -0.89 -2.86 -4.42
CA VAL A 121 0.12 -2.58 -3.41
C VAL A 121 1.21 -3.62 -3.55
N GLY A 122 2.46 -3.17 -3.56
CA GLY A 122 3.61 -4.05 -3.69
C GLY A 122 4.46 -4.06 -2.44
N PHE A 123 5.15 -5.17 -2.26
CA PHE A 123 6.09 -5.36 -1.15
C PHE A 123 7.44 -5.65 -1.79
N THR A 124 8.41 -4.77 -1.56
CA THR A 124 9.70 -4.83 -2.24
C THR A 124 10.82 -4.87 -1.21
N ASP A 125 11.90 -5.57 -1.52
CA ASP A 125 13.02 -5.66 -0.61
C ASP A 125 14.31 -5.15 -1.26
N TYR A 126 15.32 -5.00 -0.44
CA TYR A 126 16.63 -4.54 -0.87
C TYR A 126 17.68 -5.61 -0.63
N THR A 127 17.29 -6.88 -0.78
CA THR A 127 18.21 -8.00 -0.49
C THR A 127 19.41 -8.03 -1.41
N LYS A 128 19.35 -7.46 -2.62
CA LYS A 128 20.48 -7.35 -3.54
C LYS A 128 21.34 -6.11 -3.25
N ARG A 129 20.77 -5.09 -2.64
CA ARG A 129 21.46 -3.84 -2.34
C ARG A 129 21.09 -3.39 -0.91
N PRO A 130 21.52 -4.13 0.11
CA PRO A 130 21.11 -3.84 1.49
C PRO A 130 21.49 -2.44 1.96
N GLU A 131 22.54 -1.87 1.39
CA GLU A 131 22.98 -0.52 1.78
C GLU A 131 21.99 0.56 1.40
N LEU A 132 21.08 0.28 0.45
CA LEU A 132 20.07 1.25 0.02
C LEU A 132 18.76 1.10 0.77
N GLY A 133 18.57 0.02 1.50
CA GLY A 133 17.34 -0.22 2.24
C GLY A 133 17.35 0.46 3.60
N ARG A 134 16.16 0.49 4.20
CA ARG A 134 16.04 0.98 5.58
C ARG A 134 16.59 -0.08 6.51
N ARG A 135 17.16 0.36 7.59
CA ARG A 135 17.65 -0.56 8.60
C ARG A 135 16.65 -0.64 9.74
N PRO A 136 16.47 -1.85 10.29
CA PRO A 136 15.57 -2.01 11.43
C PRO A 136 16.07 -1.25 12.65
#